data_6a7073a08ac98ca4be66b193bb3a5972
#
_entry.id   6a7073a08ac98ca4be66b193bb3a5972
#
_cell.length_a   1.000
_cell.length_b   1.000
_cell.length_c   1.000
_cell.angle_alpha   90.00
_cell.angle_beta   90.00
_cell.angle_gamma   90.00
#
_symmetry.space_group_name_H-M   'P 1'
#
loop_
_entity.id
_entity.type
_entity.pdbx_description
1 polymer ?
#
loop_
_entity_poly.entity_id
_entity_poly.type
_entity_poly.pdbx_seq_one_letter_code
_entity_poly.pdbx_strand_id
1 'polypeptide(L)'
;VQAQSVRVVPEGNRFKSQPKIPFASSRRTAASKSSYDAKFDKVLAVLKRDRRLMGSIKRVAARYGIDPIHIIGAIVGEHTYNYDTLDSAQSYYVKALAYAGIRFDFELNGVHVDKFVERPEFERCRKDHVQKSSDRRWSCYENVWNGKFRGRSVDGVRYPKKNFNEAFFQPLYSGQSFGLGQLSPLTVLKMTDRVAKQSNFRKLTAADSEAVYKATMDPNISLHYMAAIIQDSIAAYKSVGKVDISKNPGLTATLYNLGDPWGRAAKYRRSGQSWPQENYYGWLVNDRIDDLRALL
;
A
#
# COMPACT_ATOMS: atom_id res chain seq x y z
N VAL A 1 3.29 -4.34 -36.96
CA VAL A 1 2.45 -4.17 -35.75
C VAL A 1 2.87 -2.84 -35.14
N GLN A 2 2.11 -1.76 -35.32
CA GLN A 2 2.38 -0.47 -34.68
C GLN A 2 2.26 -0.66 -33.17
N ALA A 3 3.34 -0.38 -32.45
CA ALA A 3 3.32 -0.33 -30.99
C ALA A 3 2.26 0.71 -30.56
N GLN A 4 1.23 0.27 -29.88
CA GLN A 4 0.18 1.15 -29.40
C GLN A 4 0.82 2.16 -28.43
N SER A 5 0.80 3.46 -28.79
CA SER A 5 1.40 4.52 -27.98
C SER A 5 0.72 4.58 -26.60
N VAL A 6 1.53 4.72 -25.54
CA VAL A 6 1.04 4.91 -24.17
C VAL A 6 0.37 6.30 -24.11
N ARG A 7 -0.91 6.32 -23.71
CA ARG A 7 -1.66 7.57 -23.57
C ARG A 7 -1.54 8.09 -22.13
N VAL A 8 -1.33 9.39 -21.99
CA VAL A 8 -1.29 10.03 -20.68
C VAL A 8 -2.72 10.26 -20.18
N VAL A 9 -3.01 9.78 -18.98
CA VAL A 9 -4.32 10.02 -18.35
C VAL A 9 -4.39 11.49 -17.93
N PRO A 10 -5.43 12.22 -18.35
CA PRO A 10 -5.61 13.62 -17.96
C PRO A 10 -5.71 13.79 -16.43
N GLU A 11 -5.26 14.94 -15.95
CA GLU A 11 -5.45 15.33 -14.55
C GLU A 11 -6.94 15.42 -14.18
N GLY A 12 -7.23 15.34 -12.87
CA GLY A 12 -8.57 15.48 -12.34
C GLY A 12 -9.37 14.19 -12.28
N ASN A 13 -10.57 14.31 -11.76
CA ASN A 13 -11.48 13.20 -11.52
C ASN A 13 -12.28 12.84 -12.78
N ARG A 14 -12.56 11.55 -12.93
CA ARG A 14 -13.50 11.03 -13.95
C ARG A 14 -14.93 11.17 -13.49
N PHE A 15 -15.18 10.97 -12.18
CA PHE A 15 -16.50 11.14 -11.58
C PHE A 15 -16.75 12.60 -11.17
N LYS A 16 -17.98 13.09 -11.46
CA LYS A 16 -18.39 14.45 -11.06
C LYS A 16 -18.57 14.59 -9.55
N SER A 17 -18.95 13.52 -8.89
CA SER A 17 -19.15 13.46 -7.44
C SER A 17 -18.36 12.30 -6.84
N GLN A 18 -18.06 12.42 -5.55
CA GLN A 18 -17.28 11.40 -4.86
C GLN A 18 -18.00 10.05 -4.87
N PRO A 19 -17.32 8.97 -5.31
CA PRO A 19 -17.82 7.62 -5.16
C PRO A 19 -18.11 7.27 -3.70
N LYS A 20 -19.02 6.32 -3.48
CA LYS A 20 -19.47 5.92 -2.15
C LYS A 20 -18.30 5.52 -1.26
N ILE A 21 -18.24 6.15 -0.08
CA ILE A 21 -17.29 5.80 0.97
C ILE A 21 -17.76 4.52 1.66
N PRO A 22 -16.87 3.55 1.92
CA PRO A 22 -17.24 2.31 2.61
C PRO A 22 -17.83 2.57 4.00
N PHE A 23 -18.84 1.79 4.36
CA PHE A 23 -19.53 1.90 5.64
C PHE A 23 -18.58 1.78 6.86
N ALA A 24 -17.57 0.91 6.77
CA ALA A 24 -16.57 0.76 7.84
C ALA A 24 -15.81 2.07 8.12
N SER A 25 -15.44 2.82 7.09
CA SER A 25 -14.81 4.14 7.23
C SER A 25 -15.74 5.16 7.85
N SER A 26 -16.99 5.24 7.38
CA SER A 26 -18.00 6.14 7.91
C SER A 26 -18.30 5.87 9.39
N ARG A 27 -18.37 4.60 9.77
CA ARG A 27 -18.61 4.18 11.17
C ARG A 27 -17.43 4.56 12.07
N ARG A 28 -16.18 4.36 11.64
CA ARG A 28 -15.00 4.79 12.41
C ARG A 28 -14.97 6.30 12.61
N THR A 29 -15.27 7.07 11.58
CA THR A 29 -15.30 8.54 11.64
C THR A 29 -16.36 9.03 12.61
N ALA A 30 -17.56 8.45 12.56
CA ALA A 30 -18.63 8.76 13.52
C ALA A 30 -18.25 8.37 14.96
N ALA A 31 -17.62 7.21 15.17
CA ALA A 31 -17.18 6.75 16.48
C ALA A 31 -16.13 7.67 17.11
N SER A 32 -15.26 8.28 16.29
CA SER A 32 -14.28 9.27 16.75
C SER A 32 -14.86 10.68 16.97
N LYS A 33 -16.15 10.86 16.77
CA LYS A 33 -16.84 12.17 16.83
C LYS A 33 -16.20 13.23 15.93
N SER A 34 -15.71 12.80 14.76
CA SER A 34 -15.05 13.65 13.78
C SER A 34 -15.78 13.63 12.44
N SER A 35 -15.30 14.41 11.48
CA SER A 35 -15.76 14.41 10.09
C SER A 35 -14.57 14.18 9.15
N TYR A 36 -14.84 13.84 7.89
CA TYR A 36 -13.79 13.70 6.88
C TYR A 36 -13.09 15.04 6.63
N ASP A 37 -13.83 16.15 6.61
CA ASP A 37 -13.23 17.48 6.45
C ASP A 37 -12.31 17.82 7.61
N ALA A 38 -12.70 17.55 8.84
CA ALA A 38 -11.85 17.77 10.02
C ALA A 38 -10.58 16.90 10.00
N LYS A 39 -10.71 15.63 9.59
CA LYS A 39 -9.56 14.74 9.43
C LYS A 39 -8.62 15.22 8.32
N PHE A 40 -9.16 15.61 7.18
CA PHE A 40 -8.39 16.19 6.08
C PHE A 40 -7.63 17.45 6.52
N ASP A 41 -8.31 18.38 7.16
CA ASP A 41 -7.72 19.62 7.63
C ASP A 41 -6.59 19.36 8.66
N LYS A 42 -6.77 18.39 9.53
CA LYS A 42 -5.75 17.97 10.50
C LYS A 42 -4.50 17.41 9.81
N VAL A 43 -4.67 16.53 8.83
CA VAL A 43 -3.55 15.96 8.05
C VAL A 43 -2.81 17.07 7.30
N LEU A 44 -3.55 17.96 6.64
CA LEU A 44 -2.99 19.08 5.90
C LEU A 44 -2.17 19.99 6.80
N ALA A 45 -2.68 20.31 7.99
CA ALA A 45 -1.99 21.13 8.99
C ALA A 45 -0.68 20.49 9.47
N VAL A 46 -0.67 19.16 9.69
CA VAL A 46 0.55 18.42 10.07
C VAL A 46 1.59 18.47 8.96
N LEU A 47 1.21 18.19 7.73
CA LEU A 47 2.11 18.23 6.57
C LEU A 47 2.67 19.64 6.34
N LYS A 48 1.85 20.65 6.50
CA LYS A 48 2.26 22.06 6.35
C LYS A 48 3.28 22.48 7.44
N ARG A 49 3.12 21.98 8.65
CA ARG A 49 3.96 22.31 9.79
C ARG A 49 5.26 21.51 9.81
N ASP A 50 5.25 20.26 9.39
CA ASP A 50 6.40 19.35 9.45
C ASP A 50 7.31 19.47 8.22
N ARG A 51 8.16 20.47 8.23
CA ARG A 51 9.12 20.75 7.15
C ARG A 51 10.12 19.61 6.93
N ARG A 52 10.48 18.88 8.01
CA ARG A 52 11.40 17.74 7.92
C ARG A 52 10.78 16.59 7.14
N LEU A 53 9.53 16.27 7.45
CA LEU A 53 8.76 15.26 6.73
C LEU A 53 8.60 15.64 5.25
N MET A 54 8.21 16.89 4.97
CA MET A 54 8.04 17.37 3.59
C MET A 54 9.35 17.31 2.81
N GLY A 55 10.48 17.68 3.43
CA GLY A 55 11.80 17.53 2.82
C GLY A 55 12.15 16.07 2.53
N SER A 56 11.82 15.14 3.41
CA SER A 56 12.01 13.71 3.21
C SER A 56 11.14 13.18 2.07
N ILE A 57 9.88 13.58 2.00
CA ILE A 57 8.96 13.21 0.91
C ILE A 57 9.54 13.64 -0.46
N LYS A 58 10.02 14.87 -0.57
CA LYS A 58 10.61 15.40 -1.81
C LYS A 58 11.86 14.61 -2.23
N ARG A 59 12.76 14.33 -1.29
CA ARG A 59 13.99 13.56 -1.57
C ARG A 59 13.70 12.14 -2.00
N VAL A 60 12.80 11.46 -1.30
CA VAL A 60 12.42 10.09 -1.64
C VAL A 60 11.71 10.03 -3.00
N ALA A 61 10.76 10.93 -3.24
CA ALA A 61 10.09 11.02 -4.53
C ALA A 61 11.07 11.21 -5.69
N ALA A 62 12.03 12.13 -5.54
CA ALA A 62 13.08 12.34 -6.56
C ALA A 62 13.90 11.07 -6.81
N ARG A 63 14.25 10.33 -5.76
CA ARG A 63 15.00 9.07 -5.88
C ARG A 63 14.24 8.01 -6.68
N TYR A 64 12.93 7.96 -6.53
CA TYR A 64 12.06 7.01 -7.24
C TYR A 64 11.53 7.54 -8.58
N GLY A 65 11.89 8.76 -8.96
CA GLY A 65 11.45 9.37 -10.21
C GLY A 65 9.94 9.61 -10.28
N ILE A 66 9.32 9.91 -9.16
CA ILE A 66 7.88 10.22 -9.05
C ILE A 66 7.66 11.65 -8.55
N ASP A 67 6.53 12.22 -8.88
CA ASP A 67 6.10 13.49 -8.30
C ASP A 67 5.79 13.30 -6.80
N PRO A 68 6.33 14.11 -5.89
CA PRO A 68 6.05 14.00 -4.45
C PRO A 68 4.57 14.10 -4.11
N ILE A 69 3.75 14.67 -4.97
CA ILE A 69 2.29 14.75 -4.79
C ILE A 69 1.63 13.37 -4.62
N HIS A 70 2.18 12.32 -5.22
CA HIS A 70 1.66 10.98 -5.08
C HIS A 70 1.82 10.43 -3.66
N ILE A 71 2.96 10.71 -3.02
CA ILE A 71 3.19 10.31 -1.62
C ILE A 71 2.28 11.11 -0.69
N ILE A 72 2.15 12.41 -0.92
CA ILE A 72 1.23 13.28 -0.16
C ILE A 72 -0.20 12.77 -0.28
N GLY A 73 -0.64 12.44 -1.48
CA GLY A 73 -1.98 11.90 -1.74
C GLY A 73 -2.25 10.61 -0.98
N ALA A 74 -1.28 9.70 -0.93
CA ALA A 74 -1.40 8.46 -0.17
C ALA A 74 -1.52 8.72 1.34
N ILE A 75 -0.69 9.60 1.90
CA ILE A 75 -0.77 9.99 3.32
C ILE A 75 -2.13 10.60 3.64
N VAL A 76 -2.57 11.56 2.84
CA VAL A 76 -3.84 12.25 3.04
C VAL A 76 -5.02 11.29 2.98
N GLY A 77 -5.05 10.42 1.99
CA GLY A 77 -6.11 9.43 1.85
C GLY A 77 -6.16 8.45 3.03
N GLU A 78 -5.01 7.92 3.43
CA GLU A 78 -4.94 6.98 4.56
C GLU A 78 -5.42 7.61 5.88
N HIS A 79 -4.98 8.81 6.20
CA HIS A 79 -5.32 9.47 7.46
C HIS A 79 -6.68 10.15 7.45
N THR A 80 -7.27 10.35 6.30
CA THR A 80 -8.67 10.82 6.19
C THR A 80 -9.66 9.68 6.33
N TYR A 81 -9.40 8.53 5.69
CA TYR A 81 -10.40 7.45 5.58
C TYR A 81 -10.11 6.20 6.41
N ASN A 82 -8.85 5.86 6.62
CA ASN A 82 -8.46 4.57 7.18
C ASN A 82 -7.86 4.65 8.59
N TYR A 83 -7.40 5.82 9.01
CA TYR A 83 -6.78 6.01 10.31
C TYR A 83 -7.26 7.30 10.98
N ASP A 84 -7.41 7.27 12.32
CA ASP A 84 -8.12 8.35 12.99
C ASP A 84 -7.27 9.59 13.30
N THR A 85 -5.94 9.46 13.41
CA THR A 85 -5.15 10.62 13.81
C THR A 85 -3.70 10.57 13.34
N LEU A 86 -3.30 11.56 12.57
CA LEU A 86 -1.93 11.95 12.36
C LEU A 86 -1.61 13.15 13.26
N ASP A 87 -0.96 12.92 14.39
CA ASP A 87 -0.60 14.01 15.31
C ASP A 87 0.72 14.68 14.93
N SER A 88 1.72 13.88 14.60
CA SER A 88 2.99 14.32 14.05
C SER A 88 3.79 13.14 13.52
N ALA A 89 4.71 13.37 12.60
CA ALA A 89 5.64 12.32 12.15
C ALA A 89 6.47 11.77 13.31
N GLN A 90 6.79 12.61 14.30
CA GLN A 90 7.54 12.20 15.49
C GLN A 90 6.81 11.14 16.31
N SER A 91 5.47 11.14 16.36
CA SER A 91 4.71 10.09 17.06
C SER A 91 4.90 8.72 16.45
N TYR A 92 5.20 8.62 15.15
CA TYR A 92 5.52 7.36 14.49
C TYR A 92 6.88 6.82 14.87
N TYR A 93 7.88 7.70 15.01
CA TYR A 93 9.20 7.30 15.53
C TYR A 93 9.10 6.74 16.96
N VAL A 94 8.32 7.38 17.81
CA VAL A 94 8.09 6.89 19.17
C VAL A 94 7.39 5.53 19.16
N LYS A 95 6.36 5.37 18.34
CA LYS A 95 5.68 4.08 18.15
C LYS A 95 6.62 3.01 17.59
N ALA A 96 7.42 3.35 16.59
CA ALA A 96 8.40 2.42 16.02
C ALA A 96 9.40 1.93 17.06
N LEU A 97 9.91 2.82 17.91
CA LEU A 97 10.81 2.47 19.01
C LEU A 97 10.13 1.58 20.07
N ALA A 98 8.86 1.85 20.40
CA ALA A 98 8.09 1.04 21.34
C ALA A 98 7.87 -0.39 20.82
N TYR A 99 7.70 -0.56 19.50
CA TYR A 99 7.53 -1.87 18.88
C TYR A 99 8.86 -2.63 18.67
N ALA A 100 10.00 -1.94 18.64
CA ALA A 100 11.32 -2.56 18.43
C ALA A 100 11.69 -3.63 19.49
N GLY A 101 11.09 -3.56 20.67
CA GLY A 101 11.28 -4.56 21.74
C GLY A 101 10.28 -5.71 21.76
N ILE A 102 9.30 -5.71 20.85
CA ILE A 102 8.25 -6.71 20.82
C ILE A 102 8.58 -7.76 19.76
N ARG A 103 8.63 -9.02 20.15
CA ARG A 103 8.79 -10.13 19.19
C ARG A 103 7.44 -10.41 18.52
N PHE A 104 7.43 -10.26 17.21
CA PHE A 104 6.31 -10.66 16.36
C PHE A 104 6.80 -11.71 15.39
N ASP A 105 6.31 -12.91 15.53
CA ASP A 105 6.55 -13.95 14.54
C ASP A 105 5.38 -13.98 13.54
N PHE A 106 5.69 -14.08 12.27
CA PHE A 106 4.68 -14.19 11.21
C PHE A 106 4.19 -15.63 11.11
N GLU A 107 3.27 -16.00 12.00
CA GLU A 107 2.80 -17.38 12.14
C GLU A 107 1.28 -17.50 12.21
N LEU A 108 0.79 -18.66 11.86
CA LEU A 108 -0.60 -19.08 12.03
C LEU A 108 -0.62 -20.46 12.66
N ASN A 109 -1.37 -20.63 13.75
CA ASN A 109 -1.46 -21.90 14.49
C ASN A 109 -0.07 -22.45 14.90
N GLY A 110 0.86 -21.57 15.27
CA GLY A 110 2.22 -21.94 15.65
C GLY A 110 3.15 -22.31 14.49
N VAL A 111 2.71 -22.14 13.25
CA VAL A 111 3.52 -22.43 12.06
C VAL A 111 3.95 -21.11 11.40
N HIS A 112 5.26 -20.88 11.32
CA HIS A 112 5.82 -19.71 10.64
C HIS A 112 5.48 -19.73 9.15
N VAL A 113 5.24 -18.54 8.57
CA VAL A 113 4.84 -18.41 7.17
C VAL A 113 5.83 -19.07 6.21
N ASP A 114 7.15 -18.95 6.46
CA ASP A 114 8.17 -19.57 5.62
C ASP A 114 8.07 -21.10 5.62
N LYS A 115 7.67 -21.69 6.73
CA LYS A 115 7.42 -23.14 6.85
C LYS A 115 6.10 -23.51 6.18
N PHE A 116 5.07 -22.70 6.37
CA PHE A 116 3.75 -22.95 5.79
C PHE A 116 3.79 -23.02 4.26
N VAL A 117 4.54 -22.14 3.61
CA VAL A 117 4.65 -22.09 2.15
C VAL A 117 5.53 -23.21 1.54
N GLU A 118 6.13 -24.06 2.36
CA GLU A 118 6.80 -25.29 1.90
C GLU A 118 5.81 -26.40 1.54
N ARG A 119 4.53 -26.27 1.90
CA ARG A 119 3.48 -27.26 1.62
C ARG A 119 3.32 -27.50 0.11
N PRO A 120 2.87 -28.72 -0.29
CA PRO A 120 2.68 -29.08 -1.70
C PRO A 120 1.80 -28.12 -2.48
N GLU A 121 0.80 -27.49 -1.86
CA GLU A 121 -0.12 -26.56 -2.50
C GLU A 121 0.59 -25.32 -3.08
N PHE A 122 1.79 -24.99 -2.54
CA PHE A 122 2.61 -23.86 -2.99
C PHE A 122 3.68 -24.23 -4.03
N GLU A 123 3.65 -25.42 -4.60
CA GLU A 123 4.65 -25.90 -5.56
C GLU A 123 4.85 -24.94 -6.74
N ARG A 124 3.77 -24.39 -7.29
CA ARG A 124 3.84 -23.42 -8.40
C ARG A 124 4.62 -22.15 -8.05
N CYS A 125 4.72 -21.82 -6.76
CA CYS A 125 5.46 -20.65 -6.28
C CYS A 125 6.97 -20.90 -6.20
N ARG A 126 7.42 -22.14 -6.22
CA ARG A 126 8.84 -22.52 -6.13
C ARG A 126 9.58 -22.45 -7.46
N LYS A 127 8.90 -22.14 -8.55
CA LYS A 127 9.53 -21.96 -9.86
C LYS A 127 10.50 -20.79 -9.86
N ASP A 128 11.63 -20.92 -10.52
CA ASP A 128 12.73 -19.94 -10.53
C ASP A 128 12.27 -18.51 -10.87
N HIS A 129 11.42 -18.36 -11.90
CA HIS A 129 10.94 -17.05 -12.32
C HIS A 129 10.05 -16.38 -11.27
N VAL A 130 9.39 -17.15 -10.39
CA VAL A 130 8.62 -16.66 -9.26
C VAL A 130 9.55 -16.28 -8.11
N GLN A 131 10.52 -17.14 -7.78
CA GLN A 131 11.44 -16.94 -6.66
C GLN A 131 12.41 -15.78 -6.86
N LYS A 132 12.69 -15.38 -8.09
CA LYS A 132 13.59 -14.25 -8.42
C LYS A 132 13.04 -12.88 -8.05
N SER A 133 11.75 -12.75 -7.81
CA SER A 133 11.09 -11.50 -7.48
C SER A 133 10.33 -11.62 -6.16
N SER A 134 10.63 -10.75 -5.21
CA SER A 134 9.90 -10.71 -3.94
C SER A 134 8.40 -10.44 -4.16
N ASP A 135 8.04 -9.58 -5.09
CA ASP A 135 6.64 -9.29 -5.40
C ASP A 135 5.92 -10.51 -5.99
N ARG A 136 6.51 -11.17 -6.99
CA ARG A 136 5.93 -12.38 -7.59
C ARG A 136 5.79 -13.51 -6.57
N ARG A 137 6.81 -13.73 -5.75
CA ARG A 137 6.83 -14.77 -4.74
C ARG A 137 5.73 -14.58 -3.71
N TRP A 138 5.65 -13.43 -3.08
CA TRP A 138 4.66 -13.15 -2.06
C TRP A 138 3.24 -13.05 -2.63
N SER A 139 3.09 -12.52 -3.83
CA SER A 139 1.79 -12.52 -4.54
C SER A 139 1.35 -13.94 -4.90
N CYS A 140 2.25 -14.82 -5.28
CA CYS A 140 1.95 -16.23 -5.51
C CYS A 140 1.46 -16.92 -4.23
N TYR A 141 2.13 -16.72 -3.10
CA TYR A 141 1.71 -17.27 -1.81
C TYR A 141 0.31 -16.79 -1.42
N GLU A 142 0.06 -15.50 -1.59
CA GLU A 142 -1.26 -14.92 -1.33
C GLU A 142 -2.36 -15.55 -2.21
N ASN A 143 -2.09 -15.75 -3.48
CA ASN A 143 -3.03 -16.38 -4.42
C ASN A 143 -3.32 -17.84 -4.05
N VAL A 144 -2.31 -18.60 -3.65
CA VAL A 144 -2.49 -19.99 -3.18
C VAL A 144 -3.30 -20.03 -1.89
N TRP A 145 -3.00 -19.14 -0.94
CA TRP A 145 -3.81 -19.00 0.28
C TRP A 145 -5.28 -18.76 -0.05
N ASN A 146 -5.58 -17.78 -0.87
CA ASN A 146 -6.96 -17.44 -1.25
C ASN A 146 -7.69 -18.59 -1.96
N GLY A 147 -7.00 -19.34 -2.79
CA GLY A 147 -7.59 -20.44 -3.57
C GLY A 147 -7.68 -21.78 -2.85
N LYS A 148 -6.77 -22.07 -1.92
CA LYS A 148 -6.62 -23.41 -1.33
C LYS A 148 -6.92 -23.48 0.16
N PHE A 149 -6.76 -22.39 0.91
CA PHE A 149 -6.82 -22.40 2.38
C PHE A 149 -7.93 -21.52 2.97
N ARG A 150 -8.09 -20.32 2.47
CA ARG A 150 -8.96 -19.31 3.06
C ARG A 150 -10.39 -19.82 3.25
N GLY A 151 -10.81 -19.95 4.52
CA GLY A 151 -12.14 -20.42 4.88
C GLY A 151 -12.39 -21.89 4.61
N ARG A 152 -11.36 -22.70 4.37
CA ARG A 152 -11.44 -24.12 4.02
C ARG A 152 -10.85 -25.00 5.10
N SER A 153 -11.20 -26.27 5.10
CA SER A 153 -10.53 -27.32 5.86
C SER A 153 -9.56 -28.07 4.95
N VAL A 154 -8.31 -28.18 5.36
CA VAL A 154 -7.25 -28.87 4.62
C VAL A 154 -6.52 -29.79 5.60
N ASP A 155 -6.39 -31.07 5.26
CA ASP A 155 -5.73 -32.07 6.13
C ASP A 155 -6.27 -32.08 7.56
N GLY A 156 -7.59 -31.91 7.72
CA GLY A 156 -8.26 -31.89 9.03
C GLY A 156 -8.14 -30.58 9.82
N VAL A 157 -7.48 -29.57 9.29
CA VAL A 157 -7.33 -28.26 9.92
C VAL A 157 -8.26 -27.23 9.26
N ARG A 158 -9.04 -26.52 10.08
CA ARG A 158 -9.91 -25.43 9.63
C ARG A 158 -9.13 -24.13 9.56
N TYR A 159 -9.01 -23.56 8.36
CA TYR A 159 -8.36 -22.27 8.14
C TYR A 159 -9.36 -21.11 8.19
N PRO A 160 -8.95 -19.93 8.73
CA PRO A 160 -9.85 -18.79 8.85
C PRO A 160 -10.23 -18.19 7.49
N LYS A 161 -11.35 -17.47 7.45
CA LYS A 161 -11.79 -16.70 6.28
C LYS A 161 -10.97 -15.41 6.06
N LYS A 162 -9.97 -15.15 6.89
CA LYS A 162 -9.08 -14.00 6.79
C LYS A 162 -8.23 -14.06 5.54
N ASN A 163 -7.88 -12.88 4.97
CA ASN A 163 -6.92 -12.84 3.90
C ASN A 163 -5.51 -13.22 4.41
N PHE A 164 -4.58 -13.43 3.51
CA PHE A 164 -3.23 -13.90 3.84
C PHE A 164 -2.49 -12.94 4.78
N ASN A 165 -2.60 -11.63 4.54
CA ASN A 165 -1.99 -10.62 5.39
C ASN A 165 -2.54 -10.66 6.82
N GLU A 166 -3.85 -10.74 6.99
CA GLU A 166 -4.47 -10.81 8.32
C GLU A 166 -4.17 -12.13 9.03
N ALA A 167 -4.04 -13.23 8.30
CA ALA A 167 -3.82 -14.55 8.88
C ALA A 167 -2.41 -14.71 9.46
N PHE A 168 -1.39 -14.22 8.78
CA PHE A 168 0.02 -14.44 9.16
C PHE A 168 0.74 -13.20 9.69
N PHE A 169 0.38 -12.00 9.23
CA PHE A 169 1.19 -10.79 9.42
C PHE A 169 0.61 -9.77 10.39
N GLN A 170 -0.50 -10.08 11.04
CA GLN A 170 -1.14 -9.17 12.01
C GLN A 170 -1.63 -9.92 13.25
N PRO A 171 -0.73 -10.61 13.96
CA PRO A 171 -1.14 -11.48 15.06
C PRO A 171 -1.76 -10.75 16.26
N LEU A 172 -1.40 -9.47 16.50
CA LEU A 172 -1.88 -8.69 17.64
C LEU A 172 -2.94 -7.64 17.29
N TYR A 173 -2.98 -7.19 16.04
CA TYR A 173 -3.85 -6.09 15.60
C TYR A 173 -4.55 -6.47 14.30
N SER A 174 -5.44 -7.44 14.38
CA SER A 174 -6.19 -7.93 13.23
C SER A 174 -6.81 -6.78 12.44
N GLY A 175 -6.48 -6.70 11.16
CA GLY A 175 -7.00 -5.69 10.24
C GLY A 175 -6.33 -4.33 10.31
N GLN A 176 -5.23 -4.15 11.08
CA GLN A 176 -4.52 -2.87 11.16
C GLN A 176 -3.26 -2.86 10.30
N SER A 177 -3.08 -1.78 9.58
CA SER A 177 -1.83 -1.34 8.97
C SER A 177 -1.15 -0.30 9.86
N PHE A 178 0.12 0.02 9.61
CA PHE A 178 0.93 0.77 10.54
C PHE A 178 1.62 1.96 9.92
N GLY A 179 1.86 3.00 10.74
CA GLY A 179 2.72 4.11 10.43
C GLY A 179 2.10 5.14 9.49
N LEU A 180 2.95 6.00 8.95
CA LEU A 180 2.58 7.14 8.10
C LEU A 180 1.82 6.71 6.83
N GLY A 181 2.28 5.66 6.17
CA GLY A 181 1.69 5.13 4.93
C GLY A 181 0.72 3.98 5.14
N GLN A 182 0.40 3.63 6.38
CA GLN A 182 -0.48 2.50 6.69
C GLN A 182 -0.08 1.21 5.96
N LEU A 183 1.23 0.92 5.96
CA LEU A 183 1.80 -0.24 5.30
C LEU A 183 1.52 -1.53 6.07
N SER A 184 1.25 -2.60 5.35
CA SER A 184 1.23 -3.94 5.92
C SER A 184 2.60 -4.62 5.79
N PRO A 185 2.96 -5.54 6.70
CA PRO A 185 4.17 -6.33 6.56
C PRO A 185 4.27 -7.08 5.24
N LEU A 186 3.18 -7.65 4.76
CA LEU A 186 3.15 -8.35 3.47
C LEU A 186 3.51 -7.43 2.30
N THR A 187 3.02 -6.20 2.30
CA THR A 187 3.36 -5.21 1.27
C THR A 187 4.84 -4.85 1.30
N VAL A 188 5.42 -4.70 2.49
CA VAL A 188 6.87 -4.49 2.65
C VAL A 188 7.66 -5.66 2.06
N LEU A 189 7.27 -6.89 2.36
CA LEU A 189 7.91 -8.08 1.81
C LEU A 189 7.80 -8.15 0.28
N LYS A 190 6.67 -7.75 -0.30
CA LYS A 190 6.51 -7.66 -1.75
C LYS A 190 7.45 -6.64 -2.40
N MET A 191 7.62 -5.47 -1.79
CA MET A 191 8.35 -4.33 -2.37
C MET A 191 9.85 -4.31 -2.04
N THR A 192 10.33 -5.22 -1.21
CA THR A 192 11.71 -5.16 -0.69
C THR A 192 12.79 -5.20 -1.79
N ASP A 193 12.59 -5.93 -2.88
CA ASP A 193 13.54 -5.94 -3.99
C ASP A 193 13.64 -4.58 -4.67
N ARG A 194 12.51 -3.94 -4.90
CA ARG A 194 12.45 -2.60 -5.50
C ARG A 194 13.12 -1.55 -4.62
N VAL A 195 12.84 -1.59 -3.32
CA VAL A 195 13.46 -0.67 -2.36
C VAL A 195 14.96 -0.91 -2.23
N ALA A 196 15.40 -2.16 -2.18
CA ALA A 196 16.83 -2.49 -2.15
C ALA A 196 17.56 -1.94 -3.38
N LYS A 197 16.96 -2.07 -4.56
CA LYS A 197 17.52 -1.56 -5.82
C LYS A 197 17.57 -0.04 -5.87
N GLN A 198 16.49 0.64 -5.49
CA GLN A 198 16.35 2.10 -5.62
C GLN A 198 17.02 2.87 -4.48
N SER A 199 17.02 2.34 -3.27
CA SER A 199 17.48 3.03 -2.07
C SER A 199 18.71 2.41 -1.42
N ASN A 200 19.21 1.32 -1.97
CA ASN A 200 20.34 0.56 -1.41
C ASN A 200 20.07 0.08 0.03
N PHE A 201 18.83 -0.19 0.35
CA PHE A 201 18.44 -0.79 1.62
C PHE A 201 18.61 -2.30 1.58
N ARG A 202 18.82 -2.90 2.76
CA ARG A 202 18.84 -4.35 2.91
C ARG A 202 17.49 -4.95 2.50
N LYS A 203 17.52 -6.05 1.76
CA LYS A 203 16.30 -6.83 1.49
C LYS A 203 15.78 -7.42 2.80
N LEU A 204 14.47 -7.30 2.99
CA LEU A 204 13.78 -7.80 4.17
C LEU A 204 13.17 -9.17 3.89
N THR A 205 13.17 -10.02 4.90
CA THR A 205 12.60 -11.37 4.86
C THR A 205 11.61 -11.57 6.01
N ALA A 206 10.73 -12.55 5.88
CA ALA A 206 9.78 -12.89 6.93
C ALA A 206 10.44 -13.48 8.20
N ALA A 207 11.68 -13.90 8.12
CA ALA A 207 12.45 -14.36 9.27
C ALA A 207 12.85 -13.21 10.22
N ASP A 208 12.90 -11.97 9.71
CA ASP A 208 13.22 -10.78 10.50
C ASP A 208 11.98 -9.88 10.65
N SER A 209 11.04 -10.33 11.46
CA SER A 209 9.78 -9.61 11.68
C SER A 209 9.98 -8.22 12.29
N GLU A 210 10.98 -8.05 13.16
CA GLU A 210 11.30 -6.75 13.75
C GLU A 210 11.68 -5.72 12.69
N ALA A 211 12.56 -6.08 11.76
CA ALA A 211 12.97 -5.20 10.67
C ALA A 211 11.80 -4.88 9.72
N VAL A 212 10.92 -5.85 9.47
CA VAL A 212 9.71 -5.64 8.64
C VAL A 212 8.75 -4.66 9.31
N TYR A 213 8.46 -4.83 10.60
CA TYR A 213 7.62 -3.88 11.34
C TYR A 213 8.24 -2.49 11.41
N LYS A 214 9.55 -2.40 11.64
CA LYS A 214 10.26 -1.12 11.63
C LYS A 214 10.10 -0.42 10.28
N ALA A 215 10.17 -1.14 9.18
CA ALA A 215 9.97 -0.59 7.84
C ALA A 215 8.54 -0.04 7.64
N THR A 216 7.52 -0.62 8.27
CA THR A 216 6.16 -0.10 8.20
C THR A 216 5.96 1.18 9.01
N MET A 217 6.71 1.37 10.09
CA MET A 217 6.47 2.41 11.09
C MET A 217 7.44 3.59 11.03
N ASP A 218 8.71 3.35 10.73
CA ASP A 218 9.74 4.39 10.70
C ASP A 218 9.69 5.17 9.38
N PRO A 219 9.35 6.49 9.41
CA PRO A 219 9.27 7.30 8.19
C PRO A 219 10.57 7.36 7.38
N ASN A 220 11.74 7.18 8.01
CA ASN A 220 13.03 7.09 7.28
C ASN A 220 13.09 5.87 6.35
N ILE A 221 12.27 4.87 6.59
CA ILE A 221 12.20 3.64 5.81
C ILE A 221 10.87 3.57 5.05
N SER A 222 9.76 3.79 5.74
CA SER A 222 8.41 3.61 5.18
C SER A 222 8.14 4.50 3.96
N LEU A 223 8.67 5.72 3.91
CA LEU A 223 8.53 6.60 2.73
C LEU A 223 9.12 5.96 1.46
N HIS A 224 10.22 5.21 1.58
CA HIS A 224 10.82 4.49 0.45
C HIS A 224 9.90 3.37 -0.05
N TYR A 225 9.26 2.65 0.87
CA TYR A 225 8.27 1.62 0.51
C TYR A 225 7.00 2.23 -0.09
N MET A 226 6.53 3.36 0.41
CA MET A 226 5.42 4.10 -0.19
C MET A 226 5.74 4.53 -1.63
N ALA A 227 6.91 5.09 -1.86
CA ALA A 227 7.36 5.48 -3.19
C ALA A 227 7.49 4.28 -4.13
N ALA A 228 7.97 3.15 -3.64
CA ALA A 228 8.07 1.90 -4.39
C ALA A 228 6.69 1.39 -4.84
N ILE A 229 5.69 1.42 -3.97
CA ILE A 229 4.31 1.04 -4.30
C ILE A 229 3.75 1.93 -5.42
N ILE A 230 3.95 3.23 -5.30
CA ILE A 230 3.47 4.20 -6.30
C ILE A 230 4.17 3.99 -7.64
N GLN A 231 5.50 3.84 -7.62
CA GLN A 231 6.29 3.56 -8.82
C GLN A 231 5.82 2.27 -9.50
N ASP A 232 5.55 1.23 -8.74
CA ASP A 232 5.04 -0.05 -9.24
C ASP A 232 3.66 0.08 -9.88
N SER A 233 2.78 0.87 -9.27
CA SER A 233 1.44 1.16 -9.82
C SER A 233 1.52 1.89 -11.16
N ILE A 234 2.39 2.90 -11.28
CA ILE A 234 2.62 3.62 -12.54
C ILE A 234 3.18 2.66 -13.60
N ALA A 235 4.15 1.83 -13.24
CA ALA A 235 4.74 0.84 -14.12
C ALA A 235 3.71 -0.20 -14.61
N ALA A 236 2.84 -0.68 -13.73
CA ALA A 236 1.79 -1.65 -14.07
C ALA A 236 0.81 -1.09 -15.10
N TYR A 237 0.33 0.12 -14.90
CA TYR A 237 -0.62 0.75 -15.83
C TYR A 237 0.02 1.12 -17.15
N LYS A 238 1.28 1.54 -17.15
CA LYS A 238 2.02 1.82 -18.38
C LYS A 238 2.29 0.55 -19.20
N SER A 239 2.73 -0.51 -18.54
CA SER A 239 3.10 -1.77 -19.17
C SER A 239 1.88 -2.57 -19.64
N VAL A 240 0.92 -2.82 -18.75
CA VAL A 240 -0.25 -3.67 -18.99
C VAL A 240 -1.46 -2.86 -19.44
N GLY A 241 -1.73 -1.75 -18.76
CA GLY A 241 -2.89 -0.90 -19.06
C GLY A 241 -2.72 -0.05 -20.31
N LYS A 242 -1.49 0.16 -20.79
CA LYS A 242 -1.14 1.06 -21.90
C LYS A 242 -1.58 2.51 -21.68
N VAL A 243 -1.60 2.93 -20.43
CA VAL A 243 -1.87 4.30 -20.01
C VAL A 243 -0.87 4.75 -18.95
N ASP A 244 -0.51 6.01 -18.99
CA ASP A 244 0.40 6.65 -18.03
C ASP A 244 -0.43 7.44 -17.01
N ILE A 245 -0.40 6.99 -15.74
CA ILE A 245 -1.13 7.61 -14.64
C ILE A 245 -0.26 8.57 -13.81
N SER A 246 0.98 8.83 -14.22
CA SER A 246 1.94 9.66 -13.48
C SER A 246 1.50 11.11 -13.28
N LYS A 247 0.54 11.59 -14.09
CA LYS A 247 -0.05 12.94 -13.99
C LYS A 247 -1.34 12.99 -13.17
N ASN A 248 -1.80 11.85 -12.64
CA ASN A 248 -3.06 11.76 -11.91
C ASN A 248 -2.87 11.15 -10.51
N PRO A 249 -2.60 11.99 -9.50
CA PRO A 249 -2.37 11.52 -8.13
C PRO A 249 -3.60 10.87 -7.49
N GLY A 250 -4.80 11.16 -7.95
CA GLY A 250 -6.00 10.47 -7.50
C GLY A 250 -6.03 9.00 -7.94
N LEU A 251 -5.50 8.67 -9.11
CA LEU A 251 -5.41 7.29 -9.57
C LEU A 251 -4.32 6.51 -8.83
N THR A 252 -3.15 7.10 -8.61
CA THR A 252 -2.11 6.44 -7.81
C THR A 252 -2.55 6.26 -6.36
N ALA A 253 -3.28 7.21 -5.78
CA ALA A 253 -3.89 7.09 -4.46
C ALA A 253 -4.95 5.98 -4.42
N THR A 254 -5.79 5.88 -5.44
CA THR A 254 -6.76 4.78 -5.58
C THR A 254 -6.09 3.42 -5.56
N LEU A 255 -5.01 3.25 -6.31
CA LEU A 255 -4.25 1.99 -6.35
C LEU A 255 -3.51 1.72 -5.05
N TYR A 256 -3.02 2.75 -4.39
CA TYR A 256 -2.42 2.64 -3.07
C TYR A 256 -3.41 2.08 -2.04
N ASN A 257 -4.64 2.56 -2.07
CA ASN A 257 -5.72 2.08 -1.21
C ASN A 257 -6.16 0.65 -1.54
N LEU A 258 -6.32 0.33 -2.83
CA LEU A 258 -6.89 -0.95 -3.27
C LEU A 258 -5.86 -2.09 -3.38
N GLY A 259 -4.61 -1.78 -3.66
CA GLY A 259 -3.58 -2.78 -3.96
C GLY A 259 -3.76 -3.46 -5.31
N ASP A 260 -2.95 -4.47 -5.58
CA ASP A 260 -2.95 -5.27 -6.82
C ASP A 260 -2.94 -4.43 -8.11
N PRO A 261 -1.95 -3.57 -8.32
CA PRO A 261 -1.94 -2.68 -9.49
C PRO A 261 -1.85 -3.44 -10.82
N TRP A 262 -1.16 -4.57 -10.86
CA TRP A 262 -0.99 -5.36 -12.08
C TRP A 262 -2.28 -6.06 -12.49
N GLY A 263 -2.99 -6.68 -11.57
CA GLY A 263 -4.30 -7.28 -11.82
C GLY A 263 -5.34 -6.24 -12.22
N ARG A 264 -5.33 -5.08 -11.57
CA ARG A 264 -6.23 -3.96 -11.88
C ARG A 264 -5.93 -3.33 -13.24
N ALA A 265 -4.67 -3.18 -13.60
CA ALA A 265 -4.26 -2.71 -14.93
C ALA A 265 -4.74 -3.66 -16.04
N ALA A 266 -4.61 -4.98 -15.82
CA ALA A 266 -5.11 -5.99 -16.74
C ALA A 266 -6.64 -5.95 -16.88
N LYS A 267 -7.35 -5.81 -15.76
CA LYS A 267 -8.82 -5.66 -15.74
C LYS A 267 -9.26 -4.40 -16.47
N TYR A 268 -8.60 -3.27 -16.21
CA TYR A 268 -8.86 -2.02 -16.92
C TYR A 268 -8.70 -2.22 -18.43
N ARG A 269 -7.59 -2.83 -18.85
CA ARG A 269 -7.31 -3.07 -20.27
C ARG A 269 -8.41 -3.90 -20.96
N ARG A 270 -8.96 -4.89 -20.28
CA ARG A 270 -10.06 -5.71 -20.79
C ARG A 270 -11.42 -5.02 -20.77
N SER A 271 -11.60 -4.01 -19.90
CA SER A 271 -12.90 -3.36 -19.71
C SER A 271 -13.37 -2.52 -20.89
N GLY A 272 -12.46 -2.09 -21.76
CA GLY A 272 -12.77 -1.15 -22.84
C GLY A 272 -13.05 0.28 -22.39
N GLN A 273 -12.89 0.61 -21.10
CA GLN A 273 -13.05 1.97 -20.60
C GLN A 273 -12.01 2.90 -21.21
N SER A 274 -12.41 4.15 -21.49
CA SER A 274 -11.50 5.16 -22.06
C SER A 274 -10.34 5.48 -21.11
N TRP A 275 -10.62 5.59 -19.81
CA TRP A 275 -9.66 5.90 -18.75
C TRP A 275 -9.92 5.07 -17.50
N PRO A 276 -8.87 4.77 -16.70
CA PRO A 276 -9.07 4.24 -15.36
C PRO A 276 -9.85 5.23 -14.51
N GLN A 277 -10.58 4.71 -13.52
CA GLN A 277 -11.45 5.51 -12.67
C GLN A 277 -10.94 5.49 -11.24
N GLU A 278 -10.96 6.65 -10.60
CA GLU A 278 -10.66 6.80 -9.17
C GLU A 278 -11.79 6.24 -8.30
N ASN A 279 -11.43 5.77 -7.10
CA ASN A 279 -12.40 5.49 -6.04
C ASN A 279 -12.62 6.75 -5.17
N TYR A 280 -13.40 6.61 -4.09
CA TYR A 280 -13.69 7.69 -3.13
C TYR A 280 -12.42 8.33 -2.56
N TYR A 281 -11.41 7.52 -2.28
CA TYR A 281 -10.12 7.91 -1.71
C TYR A 281 -9.30 8.78 -2.69
N GLY A 282 -9.13 8.31 -3.91
CA GLY A 282 -8.43 9.06 -4.95
C GLY A 282 -9.22 10.27 -5.44
N TRP A 283 -10.55 10.19 -5.40
CA TRP A 283 -11.41 11.33 -5.74
C TRP A 283 -11.12 12.54 -4.85
N LEU A 284 -11.00 12.34 -3.54
CA LEU A 284 -10.63 13.42 -2.60
C LEU A 284 -9.28 14.03 -2.96
N VAL A 285 -8.29 13.20 -3.27
CA VAL A 285 -6.94 13.69 -3.62
C VAL A 285 -6.99 14.62 -4.81
N ASN A 286 -7.68 14.25 -5.87
CA ASN A 286 -7.84 15.11 -7.05
C ASN A 286 -8.72 16.34 -6.78
N ASP A 287 -9.78 16.21 -6.00
CA ASP A 287 -10.66 17.32 -5.64
C ASP A 287 -9.93 18.41 -4.84
N ARG A 288 -8.99 17.99 -3.98
CA ARG A 288 -8.20 18.89 -3.11
C ARG A 288 -6.78 19.11 -3.63
N ILE A 289 -6.53 18.87 -4.90
CA ILE A 289 -5.17 18.87 -5.46
C ILE A 289 -4.44 20.21 -5.28
N ASP A 290 -5.14 21.33 -5.36
CA ASP A 290 -4.54 22.64 -5.20
C ASP A 290 -4.03 22.86 -3.78
N ASP A 291 -4.79 22.45 -2.75
CA ASP A 291 -4.35 22.49 -1.36
C ASP A 291 -3.12 21.61 -1.11
N LEU A 292 -3.06 20.44 -1.76
CA LEU A 292 -1.95 19.51 -1.63
C LEU A 292 -0.69 20.01 -2.36
N ARG A 293 -0.84 20.57 -3.54
CA ARG A 293 0.28 21.17 -4.28
C ARG A 293 0.87 22.40 -3.58
N ALA A 294 0.06 23.14 -2.84
CA ALA A 294 0.52 24.27 -2.06
C ALA A 294 1.50 23.87 -0.93
N LEU A 295 1.60 22.58 -0.59
CA LEU A 295 2.58 22.06 0.39
C LEU A 295 3.99 21.93 -0.19
N LEU A 296 4.11 21.86 -1.52
CA LEU A 296 5.36 21.65 -2.27
C LEU A 296 6.04 22.95 -2.65
#